data_e9838060b5e808cc18a7242897166999
#
_entry.id   e9838060b5e808cc18a7242897166999
#
_cell.length_a   1.000
_cell.length_b   1.000
_cell.length_c   1.000
_cell.angle_alpha   90.00
_cell.angle_beta   90.00
_cell.angle_gamma   90.00
#
_symmetry.space_group_name_H-M   'P 1'
#
loop_
_entity.id
_entity.type
_entity.pdbx_description
1 polymer ?
#
loop_
_entity_poly.entity_id
_entity_poly.type
_entity_poly.pdbx_seq_one_letter_code
_entity_poly.pdbx_strand_id
1 'polypeptide(L)'
;MAGASGALSLIGFGKGVGAPFNSTVLAHQISPFSAAWPWLATAVIFASICALSYAAADYIGRQSALDEESRLRVRILDHIFAIGHLPRTGAGADSAKTTSTGALVSTLVDGSERVSKYEFTFLPQALSALITPLVVLVLAAIFIDPLSALELTLGIAIAIGGSIGVSRLTRGSAAGSRRQRSALAAQYLDAVQGLSTLVLARAGERYAQRLGQRGEANRRALMRLLAGNQLVILATDLFTSVFILMASVAIAASGLKSGRLDAGDALALALVALVLLDPLNHVGAFFYVGMGGRASQKAIRNILATPTPASAAPTPVPAKSSYQPEEVDTAAIFLRDVSVGWGDKDVLKNVNLRVELGEHIGIVGRSGAGKSTLMALLAGHLLPREGYGRLGPIRLRPANMSRVQRSSALVSQRSWLFGDTVAQNLRLAKPEATTEELWRALEVAQLDTEIRALPKGLETMLGDSGMGLSGGQAQRLAIARAVLADRPILLLDEPTSQVDLASEAAITKALENLGANRTVVTISHRPAALIHTDRIFKVSKGKLHELTPRKPKAKPTGPAQPTKAQADQLLAAKVSGDAMTTPLTSALASLAQMQKPTKTKKNSAKKPTAMDANSAHSSSGEDD
;
A
#
# COMPACT_ATOMS: atom_id res chain seq x y z
N MET A 1 22.98 22.07 13.43
CA MET A 1 22.78 23.16 14.44
C MET A 1 22.71 22.57 15.86
N ALA A 2 21.83 21.65 16.16
CA ALA A 2 21.67 21.11 17.51
C ALA A 2 22.97 20.57 18.14
N GLY A 3 23.75 19.77 17.40
CA GLY A 3 25.02 19.25 17.90
C GLY A 3 26.08 20.34 18.18
N ALA A 4 26.14 21.37 17.35
CA ALA A 4 27.05 22.49 17.55
C ALA A 4 26.66 23.33 18.77
N SER A 5 25.37 23.65 18.91
CA SER A 5 24.87 24.41 20.07
C SER A 5 24.98 23.59 21.37
N GLY A 6 24.77 22.28 21.30
CA GLY A 6 25.00 21.39 22.43
C GLY A 6 26.46 21.37 22.88
N ALA A 7 27.41 21.28 21.95
CA ALA A 7 28.83 21.36 22.27
C ALA A 7 29.20 22.72 22.87
N LEU A 8 28.75 23.82 22.30
CA LEU A 8 28.99 25.18 22.82
C LEU A 8 28.38 25.37 24.23
N SER A 9 27.19 24.81 24.47
CA SER A 9 26.58 24.81 25.78
C SER A 9 27.47 24.11 26.83
N LEU A 10 27.95 22.91 26.51
CA LEU A 10 28.80 22.15 27.44
C LEU A 10 30.21 22.76 27.63
N ILE A 11 30.77 23.36 26.57
CA ILE A 11 32.02 24.13 26.68
C ILE A 11 31.81 25.34 27.60
N GLY A 12 30.74 26.10 27.41
CA GLY A 12 30.40 27.23 28.27
C GLY A 12 30.15 26.83 29.71
N PHE A 13 29.43 25.70 29.94
CA PHE A 13 29.20 25.17 31.28
C PHE A 13 30.52 24.74 31.95
N GLY A 14 31.38 23.98 31.27
CA GLY A 14 32.66 23.53 31.76
C GLY A 14 33.57 24.72 32.14
N LYS A 15 33.70 25.72 31.26
CA LYS A 15 34.47 26.95 31.53
C LYS A 15 33.86 27.75 32.69
N GLY A 16 32.54 27.84 32.77
CA GLY A 16 31.84 28.54 33.85
C GLY A 16 32.08 27.90 35.23
N VAL A 17 31.96 26.60 35.31
CA VAL A 17 32.23 25.83 36.56
C VAL A 17 33.71 25.86 36.93
N GLY A 18 34.61 25.83 35.95
CA GLY A 18 36.05 25.90 36.15
C GLY A 18 36.60 27.29 36.45
N ALA A 19 35.89 28.37 36.08
CA ALA A 19 36.34 29.76 36.23
C ALA A 19 36.77 30.11 37.69
N PRO A 20 36.09 29.69 38.73
CA PRO A 20 36.53 29.94 40.13
C PRO A 20 37.89 29.34 40.48
N PHE A 21 38.30 28.31 39.78
CA PHE A 21 39.57 27.60 40.04
C PHE A 21 40.71 28.05 39.12
N ASN A 22 40.46 29.05 38.25
CA ASN A 22 41.46 29.57 37.35
C ASN A 22 42.47 30.44 38.14
N SER A 23 43.77 30.27 37.89
CA SER A 23 44.86 31.00 38.52
C SER A 23 44.74 32.52 38.39
N THR A 24 44.22 33.01 37.26
CA THR A 24 44.00 34.45 37.03
C THR A 24 42.92 35.05 37.92
N VAL A 25 41.82 34.32 38.17
CA VAL A 25 40.76 34.73 39.09
C VAL A 25 41.25 34.77 40.54
N LEU A 26 42.00 33.76 40.92
CA LEU A 26 42.61 33.68 42.25
C LEU A 26 43.65 34.77 42.48
N ALA A 27 44.48 35.10 41.47
CA ALA A 27 45.52 36.11 41.55
C ALA A 27 45.01 37.55 41.58
N HIS A 28 43.86 37.86 40.89
CA HIS A 28 43.33 39.19 40.78
C HIS A 28 42.15 39.51 41.76
N GLN A 29 41.83 38.65 42.71
CA GLN A 29 40.74 38.78 43.68
C GLN A 29 39.35 39.10 43.00
N ILE A 30 39.15 38.64 41.76
CA ILE A 30 37.87 38.75 41.06
C ILE A 30 36.88 37.82 41.75
N SER A 31 35.64 38.27 41.96
CA SER A 31 34.64 37.39 42.60
C SER A 31 34.42 36.14 41.71
N PRO A 32 34.42 34.95 42.25
CA PRO A 32 34.24 33.70 41.49
C PRO A 32 32.94 33.72 40.64
N PHE A 33 31.91 34.35 41.15
CA PHE A 33 30.61 34.47 40.51
C PHE A 33 30.67 35.35 39.25
N SER A 34 31.34 36.50 39.32
CA SER A 34 31.45 37.39 38.17
C SER A 34 32.29 36.83 37.04
N ALA A 35 33.25 35.97 37.33
CA ALA A 35 34.05 35.27 36.34
C ALA A 35 33.27 34.09 35.68
N ALA A 36 32.43 33.41 36.45
CA ALA A 36 31.65 32.26 35.97
C ALA A 36 30.39 32.67 35.16
N TRP A 37 29.75 33.78 35.56
CA TRP A 37 28.45 34.19 35.03
C TRP A 37 28.34 34.28 33.50
N PRO A 38 29.27 34.94 32.74
CA PRO A 38 29.14 35.05 31.31
C PRO A 38 29.21 33.68 30.60
N TRP A 39 30.01 32.74 31.11
CA TRP A 39 30.11 31.40 30.57
C TRP A 39 28.85 30.57 30.86
N LEU A 40 28.29 30.67 32.05
CA LEU A 40 27.04 30.00 32.42
C LEU A 40 25.83 30.56 31.61
N ALA A 41 25.80 31.86 31.41
CA ALA A 41 24.78 32.50 30.58
C ALA A 41 24.86 31.99 29.11
N THR A 42 26.06 31.95 28.53
CA THR A 42 26.26 31.38 27.18
C THR A 42 25.85 29.90 27.11
N ALA A 43 26.17 29.11 28.15
CA ALA A 43 25.74 27.72 28.24
C ALA A 43 24.21 27.56 28.18
N VAL A 44 23.47 28.36 28.94
CA VAL A 44 22.00 28.35 28.95
C VAL A 44 21.42 28.73 27.60
N ILE A 45 21.97 29.79 26.97
CA ILE A 45 21.52 30.25 25.65
C ILE A 45 21.71 29.12 24.61
N PHE A 46 22.91 28.55 24.54
CA PHE A 46 23.18 27.47 23.58
C PHE A 46 22.42 26.17 23.89
N ALA A 47 22.16 25.85 25.17
CA ALA A 47 21.30 24.74 25.55
C ALA A 47 19.85 24.95 25.06
N SER A 48 19.34 26.18 25.20
CA SER A 48 18.00 26.54 24.71
C SER A 48 17.91 26.45 23.18
N ILE A 49 18.92 26.94 22.46
CA ILE A 49 19.02 26.80 20.99
C ILE A 49 19.09 25.32 20.58
N CYS A 50 19.85 24.51 21.32
CA CYS A 50 19.94 23.07 21.10
C CYS A 50 18.58 22.40 21.24
N ALA A 51 17.89 22.62 22.36
CA ALA A 51 16.57 22.04 22.62
C ALA A 51 15.53 22.47 21.56
N LEU A 52 15.52 23.75 21.18
CA LEU A 52 14.62 24.28 20.16
C LEU A 52 14.92 23.68 18.77
N SER A 53 16.22 23.52 18.44
CA SER A 53 16.64 22.92 17.17
C SER A 53 16.26 21.44 17.09
N TYR A 54 16.37 20.69 18.18
CA TYR A 54 15.92 19.29 18.24
C TYR A 54 14.40 19.19 18.09
N ALA A 55 13.65 20.03 18.84
CA ALA A 55 12.20 20.04 18.75
C ALA A 55 11.70 20.40 17.35
N ALA A 56 12.31 21.41 16.73
CA ALA A 56 11.98 21.81 15.37
C ALA A 56 12.32 20.70 14.33
N ALA A 57 13.48 20.08 14.44
CA ALA A 57 13.89 19.01 13.55
C ALA A 57 12.96 17.78 13.65
N ASP A 58 12.60 17.39 14.88
CA ASP A 58 11.69 16.26 15.12
C ASP A 58 10.27 16.57 14.60
N TYR A 59 9.77 17.77 14.86
CA TYR A 59 8.45 18.22 14.37
C TYR A 59 8.40 18.23 12.83
N ILE A 60 9.37 18.87 12.17
CA ILE A 60 9.42 18.95 10.71
C ILE A 60 9.60 17.56 10.10
N GLY A 61 10.48 16.74 10.67
CA GLY A 61 10.73 15.39 10.20
C GLY A 61 9.48 14.50 10.26
N ARG A 62 8.74 14.55 11.37
CA ARG A 62 7.47 13.80 11.52
C ARG A 62 6.39 14.28 10.58
N GLN A 63 6.21 15.60 10.44
CA GLN A 63 5.22 16.16 9.54
C GLN A 63 5.52 15.78 8.09
N SER A 64 6.75 15.95 7.66
CA SER A 64 7.18 15.59 6.30
C SER A 64 7.04 14.08 6.03
N ALA A 65 7.32 13.24 7.03
CA ALA A 65 7.15 11.79 6.89
C ALA A 65 5.68 11.40 6.69
N LEU A 66 4.74 12.02 7.42
CA LEU A 66 3.30 11.77 7.28
C LEU A 66 2.77 12.22 5.91
N ASP A 67 3.20 13.40 5.46
CA ASP A 67 2.80 13.93 4.15
C ASP A 67 3.29 13.03 3.00
N GLU A 68 4.55 12.59 3.05
CA GLU A 68 5.11 11.71 2.01
C GLU A 68 4.48 10.30 2.07
N GLU A 69 4.22 9.78 3.26
CA GLU A 69 3.50 8.50 3.41
C GLU A 69 2.15 8.53 2.71
N SER A 70 1.37 9.60 2.93
CA SER A 70 0.08 9.81 2.27
C SER A 70 0.23 9.88 0.74
N ARG A 71 1.19 10.67 0.25
CA ARG A 71 1.48 10.80 -1.19
C ARG A 71 1.91 9.48 -1.82
N LEU A 72 2.76 8.72 -1.15
CA LEU A 72 3.21 7.41 -1.63
C LEU A 72 2.05 6.41 -1.72
N ARG A 73 1.17 6.38 -0.71
CA ARG A 73 -0.03 5.52 -0.73
C ARG A 73 -0.93 5.85 -1.90
N VAL A 74 -1.23 7.13 -2.13
CA VAL A 74 -2.05 7.57 -3.27
C VAL A 74 -1.38 7.16 -4.58
N ARG A 75 -0.09 7.46 -4.75
CA ARG A 75 0.65 7.14 -5.98
C ARG A 75 0.68 5.63 -6.28
N ILE A 76 0.87 4.79 -5.24
CA ILE A 76 0.87 3.33 -5.40
C ILE A 76 -0.54 2.85 -5.78
N LEU A 77 -1.58 3.35 -5.12
CA LEU A 77 -2.98 3.00 -5.42
C LEU A 77 -3.36 3.40 -6.85
N ASP A 78 -3.09 4.64 -7.24
CA ASP A 78 -3.38 5.13 -8.59
C ASP A 78 -2.67 4.26 -9.65
N HIS A 79 -1.42 3.89 -9.37
CA HIS A 79 -0.67 3.02 -10.28
C HIS A 79 -1.24 1.60 -10.34
N ILE A 80 -1.64 1.01 -9.20
CA ILE A 80 -2.30 -0.30 -9.16
C ILE A 80 -3.62 -0.27 -9.94
N PHE A 81 -4.43 0.76 -9.77
CA PHE A 81 -5.67 0.93 -10.52
C PHE A 81 -5.41 1.16 -12.02
N ALA A 82 -4.36 1.90 -12.38
CA ALA A 82 -3.96 2.09 -13.77
C ALA A 82 -3.47 0.80 -14.45
N ILE A 83 -2.83 -0.11 -13.70
CA ILE A 83 -2.50 -1.46 -14.18
C ILE A 83 -3.77 -2.28 -14.45
N GLY A 84 -4.84 -2.07 -13.66
CA GLY A 84 -6.13 -2.72 -13.78
C GLY A 84 -6.12 -4.17 -13.30
N HIS A 85 -5.66 -5.11 -14.11
CA HIS A 85 -5.52 -6.52 -13.71
C HIS A 85 -4.08 -6.80 -13.30
N LEU A 86 -3.86 -7.03 -12.00
CA LEU A 86 -2.63 -7.68 -11.56
C LEU A 86 -2.58 -9.07 -12.19
N PRO A 87 -1.48 -9.44 -12.87
CA PRO A 87 -1.37 -10.76 -13.45
C PRO A 87 -1.54 -11.80 -12.34
N ARG A 88 -2.72 -12.43 -12.30
CA ARG A 88 -2.94 -13.63 -11.50
C ARG A 88 -2.00 -14.70 -12.06
N THR A 89 -1.22 -15.30 -11.21
CA THR A 89 -0.41 -16.46 -11.53
C THR A 89 -1.23 -17.53 -12.25
N GLY A 90 -1.21 -17.48 -13.57
CA GLY A 90 -1.53 -18.60 -14.41
C GLY A 90 -0.26 -19.42 -14.57
N ALA A 91 -0.36 -20.71 -14.30
CA ALA A 91 0.67 -21.73 -14.42
C ALA A 91 1.69 -21.46 -15.55
N GLY A 92 2.85 -20.97 -15.18
CA GLY A 92 4.01 -20.68 -16.01
C GLY A 92 5.13 -20.33 -15.06
N ALA A 93 5.69 -21.39 -14.46
CA ALA A 93 6.81 -21.31 -13.54
C ALA A 93 7.99 -20.62 -14.20
N ASP A 94 8.31 -19.41 -13.77
CA ASP A 94 9.67 -18.89 -13.56
C ASP A 94 9.65 -17.46 -13.00
N SER A 95 8.48 -16.98 -12.55
CA SER A 95 8.41 -15.68 -11.88
C SER A 95 8.15 -15.88 -10.39
N ALA A 96 9.23 -16.09 -9.64
CA ALA A 96 9.29 -15.94 -8.18
C ALA A 96 8.95 -14.51 -7.70
N LYS A 97 8.15 -13.76 -8.46
CA LYS A 97 7.81 -12.35 -8.26
C LYS A 97 6.30 -12.04 -8.32
N THR A 98 5.46 -13.04 -8.17
CA THR A 98 4.03 -12.75 -8.04
C THR A 98 3.78 -12.14 -6.68
N THR A 99 3.54 -10.85 -6.70
CA THR A 99 3.15 -10.10 -5.52
C THR A 99 1.75 -10.57 -5.11
N SER A 100 1.65 -11.36 -4.06
CA SER A 100 0.35 -11.76 -3.51
C SER A 100 -0.41 -10.51 -3.04
N THR A 101 -1.73 -10.57 -3.03
CA THR A 101 -2.57 -9.45 -2.53
C THR A 101 -2.12 -9.01 -1.13
N GLY A 102 -1.79 -9.97 -0.24
CA GLY A 102 -1.26 -9.68 1.08
C GLY A 102 0.10 -8.94 1.05
N ALA A 103 0.99 -9.27 0.11
CA ALA A 103 2.25 -8.55 -0.05
C ALA A 103 2.05 -7.13 -0.59
N LEU A 104 1.04 -6.91 -1.45
CA LEU A 104 0.66 -5.57 -1.91
C LEU A 104 0.11 -4.73 -0.76
N VAL A 105 -0.82 -5.27 0.02
CA VAL A 105 -1.39 -4.60 1.19
C VAL A 105 -0.28 -4.26 2.19
N SER A 106 0.61 -5.20 2.53
CA SER A 106 1.76 -4.95 3.40
C SER A 106 2.71 -3.89 2.83
N THR A 107 2.93 -3.88 1.50
CA THR A 107 3.77 -2.83 0.88
C THR A 107 3.08 -1.47 0.93
N LEU A 108 1.77 -1.42 0.79
CA LEU A 108 0.97 -0.20 0.80
C LEU A 108 0.84 0.40 2.21
N VAL A 109 0.65 -0.45 3.22
CA VAL A 109 0.48 -0.03 4.63
C VAL A 109 1.85 0.14 5.30
N ASP A 110 2.58 -0.97 5.48
CA ASP A 110 3.84 -0.96 6.23
C ASP A 110 5.02 -0.44 5.39
N GLY A 111 4.99 -0.69 4.06
CA GLY A 111 6.06 -0.33 3.16
C GLY A 111 6.19 1.18 2.98
N SER A 112 5.08 1.88 2.80
CA SER A 112 5.05 3.36 2.68
C SER A 112 5.54 4.03 3.96
N GLU A 113 5.07 3.57 5.13
CA GLU A 113 5.52 4.06 6.43
C GLU A 113 7.04 3.88 6.62
N ARG A 114 7.56 2.69 6.27
CA ARG A 114 9.00 2.42 6.38
C ARG A 114 9.85 3.27 5.44
N VAL A 115 9.36 3.58 4.24
CA VAL A 115 10.06 4.46 3.30
C VAL A 115 10.06 5.90 3.81
N SER A 116 8.93 6.42 4.26
CA SER A 116 8.83 7.78 4.79
C SER A 116 9.70 7.96 6.04
N LYS A 117 9.68 7.01 6.97
CA LYS A 117 10.60 7.03 8.14
C LYS A 117 12.07 6.93 7.73
N TYR A 118 12.37 6.14 6.70
CA TYR A 118 13.73 6.03 6.17
C TYR A 118 14.22 7.37 5.57
N GLU A 119 13.41 8.03 4.77
CA GLU A 119 13.82 9.25 4.07
C GLU A 119 13.81 10.50 4.96
N PHE A 120 12.81 10.66 5.82
CA PHE A 120 12.63 11.90 6.59
C PHE A 120 13.09 11.83 8.04
N THR A 121 13.25 10.64 8.61
CA THR A 121 13.77 10.51 9.98
C THR A 121 15.18 9.94 9.97
N PHE A 122 15.39 8.84 9.24
CA PHE A 122 16.66 8.13 9.28
C PHE A 122 17.79 8.82 8.50
N LEU A 123 17.57 9.23 7.24
CA LEU A 123 18.63 9.84 6.43
C LEU A 123 19.18 11.15 7.05
N PRO A 124 18.33 12.08 7.55
CA PRO A 124 18.81 13.26 8.26
C PRO A 124 19.62 12.92 9.52
N GLN A 125 19.16 11.93 10.31
CA GLN A 125 19.88 11.48 11.51
C GLN A 125 21.21 10.81 11.15
N ALA A 126 21.26 9.99 10.10
CA ALA A 126 22.49 9.38 9.62
C ALA A 126 23.51 10.41 9.13
N LEU A 127 23.05 11.45 8.45
CA LEU A 127 23.89 12.57 8.03
C LEU A 127 24.37 13.38 9.22
N SER A 128 23.50 13.65 10.19
CA SER A 128 23.85 14.32 11.44
C SER A 128 24.89 13.51 12.23
N ALA A 129 24.76 12.18 12.29
CA ALA A 129 25.74 11.31 12.94
C ALA A 129 27.15 11.39 12.33
N LEU A 130 27.25 11.76 11.08
CA LEU A 130 28.55 11.97 10.41
C LEU A 130 29.08 13.40 10.61
N ILE A 131 28.20 14.41 10.51
CA ILE A 131 28.59 15.83 10.55
C ILE A 131 28.82 16.32 11.99
N THR A 132 27.97 15.90 12.94
CA THR A 132 28.04 16.39 14.33
C THR A 132 29.40 16.16 14.98
N PRO A 133 30.03 14.97 14.92
CA PRO A 133 31.35 14.79 15.51
C PRO A 133 32.42 15.71 14.92
N LEU A 134 32.41 15.93 13.60
CA LEU A 134 33.35 16.85 12.94
C LEU A 134 33.20 18.28 13.45
N VAL A 135 31.97 18.77 13.54
CA VAL A 135 31.68 20.12 14.03
C VAL A 135 32.07 20.26 15.50
N VAL A 136 31.75 19.27 16.33
CA VAL A 136 32.09 19.26 17.75
C VAL A 136 33.60 19.26 17.99
N LEU A 137 34.35 18.47 17.21
CA LEU A 137 35.82 18.43 17.30
C LEU A 137 36.46 19.75 16.85
N VAL A 138 35.93 20.38 15.80
CA VAL A 138 36.40 21.72 15.36
C VAL A 138 36.12 22.75 16.44
N LEU A 139 34.95 22.73 17.08
CA LEU A 139 34.62 23.63 18.18
C LEU A 139 35.53 23.38 19.42
N ALA A 140 35.81 22.11 19.74
CA ALA A 140 36.74 21.77 20.78
C ALA A 140 38.18 22.27 20.49
N ALA A 141 38.62 22.17 19.23
CA ALA A 141 39.93 22.69 18.81
C ALA A 141 40.05 24.22 18.94
N ILE A 142 38.94 24.94 18.65
CA ILE A 142 38.92 26.42 18.68
C ILE A 142 38.79 26.93 20.14
N PHE A 143 37.91 26.33 20.92
CA PHE A 143 37.50 26.88 22.22
C PHE A 143 38.18 26.23 23.41
N ILE A 144 38.79 25.05 23.27
CA ILE A 144 39.48 24.33 24.35
C ILE A 144 40.98 24.25 24.02
N ASP A 145 41.38 23.27 23.21
CA ASP A 145 42.78 23.08 22.82
C ASP A 145 42.87 22.21 21.56
N PRO A 146 43.61 22.65 20.52
CA PRO A 146 43.70 21.92 19.25
C PRO A 146 44.41 20.57 19.36
N LEU A 147 45.34 20.41 20.28
CA LEU A 147 46.05 19.14 20.48
C LEU A 147 45.14 18.12 21.14
N SER A 148 44.39 18.52 22.15
CA SER A 148 43.41 17.66 22.85
C SER A 148 42.28 17.24 21.91
N ALA A 149 41.84 18.12 21.00
CA ALA A 149 40.85 17.79 19.94
C ALA A 149 41.39 16.77 18.94
N LEU A 150 42.68 16.87 18.58
CA LEU A 150 43.34 15.90 17.69
C LEU A 150 43.47 14.53 18.35
N GLU A 151 43.90 14.49 19.62
CA GLU A 151 43.98 13.26 20.44
C GLU A 151 42.62 12.58 20.54
N LEU A 152 41.53 13.35 20.78
CA LEU A 152 40.15 12.85 20.83
C LEU A 152 39.68 12.33 19.46
N THR A 153 40.05 12.99 18.35
CA THR A 153 39.77 12.54 16.98
C THR A 153 40.38 11.17 16.71
N LEU A 154 41.61 10.96 17.12
CA LEU A 154 42.29 9.66 17.01
C LEU A 154 41.57 8.58 17.83
N GLY A 155 41.15 8.93 19.07
CA GLY A 155 40.37 8.05 19.94
C GLY A 155 39.03 7.61 19.27
N ILE A 156 38.31 8.56 18.67
CA ILE A 156 37.06 8.25 17.93
C ILE A 156 37.34 7.33 16.74
N ALA A 157 38.39 7.58 15.99
CA ALA A 157 38.74 6.73 14.83
C ALA A 157 39.04 5.27 15.27
N ILE A 158 39.75 5.10 16.39
CA ILE A 158 40.00 3.78 16.98
C ILE A 158 38.70 3.12 17.46
N ALA A 159 37.81 3.86 18.12
CA ALA A 159 36.54 3.35 18.61
C ALA A 159 35.63 2.87 17.44
N ILE A 160 35.53 3.68 16.39
CA ILE A 160 34.75 3.33 15.18
C ILE A 160 35.38 2.10 14.48
N GLY A 161 36.71 2.08 14.33
CA GLY A 161 37.42 0.94 13.74
C GLY A 161 37.17 -0.36 14.50
N GLY A 162 37.22 -0.32 15.82
CA GLY A 162 36.92 -1.45 16.71
C GLY A 162 35.48 -1.93 16.56
N SER A 163 34.52 -1.02 16.54
CA SER A 163 33.09 -1.31 16.35
C SER A 163 32.81 -1.96 14.98
N ILE A 164 33.43 -1.47 13.89
CA ILE A 164 33.33 -2.08 12.57
C ILE A 164 33.94 -3.48 12.57
N GLY A 165 35.07 -3.68 13.23
CA GLY A 165 35.73 -4.99 13.38
C GLY A 165 34.79 -6.02 14.03
N VAL A 166 34.20 -5.69 15.18
CA VAL A 166 33.22 -6.54 15.89
C VAL A 166 32.00 -6.84 15.01
N SER A 167 31.47 -5.81 14.34
CA SER A 167 30.29 -5.98 13.49
C SER A 167 30.52 -6.90 12.27
N ARG A 168 31.76 -6.97 11.74
CA ARG A 168 32.13 -7.86 10.64
C ARG A 168 32.18 -9.32 11.06
N LEU A 169 32.64 -9.60 12.27
CA LEU A 169 32.72 -10.95 12.82
C LEU A 169 31.33 -11.60 13.02
N THR A 170 30.27 -10.81 13.18
CA THR A 170 28.93 -11.29 13.55
C THR A 170 27.91 -11.29 12.41
N ARG A 171 28.25 -10.87 11.20
CA ARG A 171 27.33 -10.65 10.05
C ARG A 171 26.62 -11.88 9.48
N GLY A 172 26.83 -13.10 9.96
CA GLY A 172 26.41 -14.35 9.29
C GLY A 172 24.94 -14.76 9.37
N SER A 173 24.09 -14.21 10.27
CA SER A 173 22.83 -14.90 10.65
C SER A 173 21.50 -14.23 10.29
N ALA A 174 21.46 -13.00 9.80
CA ALA A 174 20.22 -12.22 9.71
C ALA A 174 19.29 -12.59 8.52
N ALA A 175 19.82 -13.08 7.41
CA ALA A 175 19.05 -13.36 6.18
C ALA A 175 18.13 -14.59 6.30
N GLY A 176 18.57 -15.63 7.03
CA GLY A 176 17.81 -16.87 7.22
C GLY A 176 16.54 -16.69 8.05
N SER A 177 16.60 -15.87 9.09
CA SER A 177 15.48 -15.64 10.02
C SER A 177 14.29 -14.91 9.38
N ARG A 178 14.53 -14.04 8.39
CA ARG A 178 13.43 -13.33 7.68
C ARG A 178 12.62 -14.26 6.79
N ARG A 179 13.29 -15.17 6.05
CA ARG A 179 12.61 -16.16 5.20
C ARG A 179 11.75 -17.10 6.03
N GLN A 180 12.23 -17.53 7.19
CA GLN A 180 11.48 -18.41 8.09
C GLN A 180 10.23 -17.73 8.66
N ARG A 181 10.31 -16.44 9.04
CA ARG A 181 9.15 -15.67 9.53
C ARG A 181 8.07 -15.47 8.48
N SER A 182 8.44 -15.10 7.26
CA SER A 182 7.47 -14.93 6.17
C SER A 182 6.80 -16.26 5.78
N ALA A 183 7.55 -17.36 5.80
CA ALA A 183 7.01 -18.69 5.56
C ALA A 183 6.03 -19.13 6.66
N LEU A 184 6.33 -18.83 7.93
CA LEU A 184 5.44 -19.13 9.04
C LEU A 184 4.14 -18.30 8.99
N ALA A 185 4.24 -16.99 8.70
CA ALA A 185 3.09 -16.12 8.54
C ALA A 185 2.16 -16.59 7.40
N ALA A 186 2.73 -17.02 6.26
CA ALA A 186 1.96 -17.59 5.17
C ALA A 186 1.19 -18.85 5.61
N GLN A 187 1.81 -19.72 6.42
CA GLN A 187 1.17 -20.93 6.93
C GLN A 187 0.05 -20.65 7.95
N TYR A 188 0.19 -19.61 8.78
CA TYR A 188 -0.92 -19.16 9.64
C TYR A 188 -2.10 -18.68 8.79
N LEU A 189 -1.82 -17.90 7.76
CA LEU A 189 -2.86 -17.43 6.85
C LEU A 189 -3.56 -18.60 6.13
N ASP A 190 -2.80 -19.59 5.63
CA ASP A 190 -3.35 -20.80 5.02
C ASP A 190 -4.24 -21.56 6.02
N ALA A 191 -3.84 -21.66 7.30
CA ALA A 191 -4.63 -22.32 8.33
C ALA A 191 -5.97 -21.61 8.58
N VAL A 192 -5.93 -20.27 8.64
CA VAL A 192 -7.15 -19.45 8.86
C VAL A 192 -8.06 -19.54 7.64
N GLN A 193 -7.53 -19.43 6.43
CA GLN A 193 -8.33 -19.55 5.20
C GLN A 193 -8.90 -20.96 4.99
N GLY A 194 -8.15 -21.98 5.39
CA GLY A 194 -8.54 -23.38 5.32
C GLY A 194 -9.24 -23.91 6.58
N LEU A 195 -9.67 -23.05 7.52
CA LEU A 195 -10.19 -23.47 8.83
C LEU A 195 -11.38 -24.41 8.70
N SER A 196 -12.33 -24.13 7.83
CA SER A 196 -13.49 -24.99 7.57
C SER A 196 -13.06 -26.39 7.08
N THR A 197 -12.08 -26.46 6.20
CA THR A 197 -11.52 -27.73 5.71
C THR A 197 -10.82 -28.51 6.83
N LEU A 198 -10.06 -27.82 7.68
CA LEU A 198 -9.37 -28.44 8.81
C LEU A 198 -10.37 -29.00 9.85
N VAL A 199 -11.46 -28.27 10.10
CA VAL A 199 -12.54 -28.72 11.01
C VAL A 199 -13.26 -29.94 10.43
N LEU A 200 -13.70 -29.87 9.16
CA LEU A 200 -14.41 -30.97 8.50
C LEU A 200 -13.53 -32.22 8.38
N ALA A 201 -12.23 -32.05 8.11
CA ALA A 201 -11.27 -33.16 8.05
C ALA A 201 -10.81 -33.66 9.43
N ARG A 202 -11.30 -33.08 10.54
CA ARG A 202 -10.83 -33.37 11.92
C ARG A 202 -9.31 -33.31 12.05
N ALA A 203 -8.67 -32.37 11.32
CA ALA A 203 -7.22 -32.26 11.24
C ALA A 203 -6.67 -31.08 12.04
N GLY A 204 -7.54 -30.33 12.74
CA GLY A 204 -7.18 -29.09 13.43
C GLY A 204 -6.04 -29.27 14.44
N GLU A 205 -6.14 -30.28 15.33
CA GLU A 205 -5.13 -30.54 16.35
C GLU A 205 -3.78 -30.93 15.74
N ARG A 206 -3.75 -31.82 14.76
CA ARG A 206 -2.52 -32.20 14.05
C ARG A 206 -1.86 -31.02 13.34
N TYR A 207 -2.67 -30.12 12.77
CA TYR A 207 -2.18 -28.93 12.11
C TYR A 207 -1.66 -27.90 13.12
N ALA A 208 -2.36 -27.71 14.25
CA ALA A 208 -1.92 -26.86 15.35
C ALA A 208 -0.58 -27.30 15.95
N GLN A 209 -0.41 -28.61 16.21
CA GLN A 209 0.86 -29.16 16.66
C GLN A 209 2.00 -28.90 15.67
N ARG A 210 1.74 -29.04 14.36
CA ARG A 210 2.73 -28.78 13.31
C ARG A 210 3.10 -27.30 13.24
N LEU A 211 2.13 -26.39 13.38
CA LEU A 211 2.38 -24.96 13.47
C LEU A 211 3.15 -24.61 14.75
N GLY A 212 2.78 -25.23 15.90
CA GLY A 212 3.47 -25.03 17.18
C GLY A 212 4.95 -25.42 17.10
N GLN A 213 5.28 -26.58 16.51
CA GLN A 213 6.68 -27.01 16.32
C GLN A 213 7.47 -26.03 15.44
N ARG A 214 6.87 -25.54 14.34
CA ARG A 214 7.51 -24.54 13.47
C ARG A 214 7.62 -23.17 14.15
N GLY A 215 6.61 -22.78 14.93
CA GLY A 215 6.62 -21.60 15.77
C GLY A 215 7.76 -21.64 16.78
N GLU A 216 7.93 -22.76 17.47
CA GLU A 216 9.02 -22.96 18.43
C GLU A 216 10.40 -22.95 17.76
N ALA A 217 10.55 -23.57 16.59
CA ALA A 217 11.79 -23.50 15.81
C ALA A 217 12.12 -22.05 15.40
N ASN A 218 11.12 -21.27 14.98
CA ASN A 218 11.28 -19.86 14.67
C ASN A 218 11.60 -19.03 15.93
N ARG A 219 10.96 -19.31 17.07
CA ARG A 219 11.26 -18.67 18.35
C ARG A 219 12.70 -18.87 18.74
N ARG A 220 13.21 -20.12 18.68
CA ARG A 220 14.62 -20.43 19.00
C ARG A 220 15.59 -19.74 18.04
N ALA A 221 15.27 -19.68 16.74
CA ALA A 221 16.08 -18.97 15.77
C ALA A 221 16.10 -17.46 16.03
N LEU A 222 14.93 -16.89 16.39
CA LEU A 222 14.79 -15.47 16.74
C LEU A 222 15.57 -15.14 18.02
N MET A 223 15.46 -15.97 19.09
CA MET A 223 16.18 -15.76 20.33
C MET A 223 17.70 -15.81 20.14
N ARG A 224 18.22 -16.74 19.33
CA ARG A 224 19.65 -16.78 18.98
C ARG A 224 20.08 -15.52 18.22
N LEU A 225 19.26 -15.05 17.30
CA LEU A 225 19.54 -13.82 16.54
C LEU A 225 19.52 -12.59 17.47
N LEU A 226 18.53 -12.49 18.37
CA LEU A 226 18.44 -11.40 19.34
C LEU A 226 19.61 -11.43 20.32
N ALA A 227 19.98 -12.59 20.86
CA ALA A 227 21.14 -12.75 21.75
C ALA A 227 22.45 -12.35 21.05
N GLY A 228 22.67 -12.80 19.82
CA GLY A 228 23.83 -12.39 19.03
C GLY A 228 23.84 -10.89 18.73
N ASN A 229 22.70 -10.33 18.40
CA ASN A 229 22.57 -8.88 18.16
C ASN A 229 22.81 -8.07 19.45
N GLN A 230 22.29 -8.54 20.59
CA GLN A 230 22.50 -7.87 21.88
C GLN A 230 23.97 -7.88 22.27
N LEU A 231 24.68 -8.97 22.01
CA LEU A 231 26.13 -9.04 22.24
C LEU A 231 26.91 -8.04 21.37
N VAL A 232 26.48 -7.88 20.09
CA VAL A 232 27.09 -6.87 19.19
C VAL A 232 26.83 -5.46 19.71
N ILE A 233 25.59 -5.16 20.12
CA ILE A 233 25.25 -3.85 20.68
C ILE A 233 26.12 -3.60 21.94
N LEU A 234 26.14 -4.53 22.87
CA LEU A 234 26.95 -4.41 24.09
C LEU A 234 28.44 -4.16 23.78
N ALA A 235 29.01 -4.94 22.87
CA ALA A 235 30.41 -4.77 22.48
C ALA A 235 30.64 -3.41 21.78
N THR A 236 29.72 -2.97 20.93
CA THR A 236 29.81 -1.67 20.27
C THR A 236 29.71 -0.54 21.27
N ASP A 237 28.73 -0.59 22.18
CA ASP A 237 28.54 0.43 23.21
C ASP A 237 29.75 0.49 24.17
N LEU A 238 30.33 -0.65 24.55
CA LEU A 238 31.52 -0.70 25.34
C LEU A 238 32.72 -0.05 24.63
N PHE A 239 32.97 -0.42 23.39
CA PHE A 239 34.07 0.15 22.61
C PHE A 239 33.88 1.63 22.27
N THR A 240 32.65 2.08 21.98
CA THR A 240 32.43 3.49 21.65
C THR A 240 32.25 4.35 22.88
N SER A 241 31.29 4.03 23.74
CA SER A 241 30.94 4.92 24.87
C SER A 241 31.99 4.93 25.96
N VAL A 242 32.39 3.75 26.44
CA VAL A 242 33.38 3.69 27.55
C VAL A 242 34.75 4.14 27.08
N PHE A 243 35.17 3.72 25.86
CA PHE A 243 36.48 4.10 25.34
C PHE A 243 36.59 5.61 25.10
N ILE A 244 35.60 6.25 24.44
CA ILE A 244 35.61 7.68 24.17
C ILE A 244 35.56 8.48 25.47
N LEU A 245 34.72 8.08 26.44
CA LEU A 245 34.65 8.74 27.73
C LEU A 245 35.98 8.63 28.50
N MET A 246 36.55 7.43 28.58
CA MET A 246 37.84 7.21 29.26
C MET A 246 38.98 7.95 28.56
N ALA A 247 38.99 7.96 27.22
CA ALA A 247 39.97 8.72 26.43
C ALA A 247 39.85 10.23 26.71
N SER A 248 38.65 10.79 26.73
CA SER A 248 38.43 12.21 26.99
C SER A 248 38.88 12.60 28.39
N VAL A 249 38.57 11.79 29.40
CA VAL A 249 39.02 12.00 30.79
C VAL A 249 40.56 11.88 30.92
N ALA A 250 41.17 10.90 30.25
CA ALA A 250 42.62 10.73 30.23
C ALA A 250 43.33 11.91 29.57
N ILE A 251 42.83 12.40 28.43
CA ILE A 251 43.36 13.58 27.73
C ILE A 251 43.20 14.81 28.63
N ALA A 252 42.02 15.03 29.23
CA ALA A 252 41.77 16.13 30.13
C ALA A 252 42.72 16.12 31.35
N ALA A 253 42.93 14.97 31.99
CA ALA A 253 43.83 14.80 33.11
C ALA A 253 45.31 15.02 32.72
N SER A 254 45.72 14.57 31.55
CA SER A 254 47.08 14.80 31.00
C SER A 254 47.31 16.28 30.69
N GLY A 255 46.30 16.94 30.05
CA GLY A 255 46.34 18.36 29.72
C GLY A 255 46.42 19.24 30.99
N LEU A 256 45.69 18.87 32.03
CA LEU A 256 45.72 19.56 33.33
C LEU A 256 47.07 19.40 34.01
N LYS A 257 47.65 18.18 34.04
CA LYS A 257 48.98 17.93 34.62
C LYS A 257 50.09 18.66 33.87
N SER A 258 50.02 18.79 32.55
CA SER A 258 51.00 19.49 31.72
C SER A 258 50.81 21.00 31.71
N GLY A 259 49.80 21.54 32.35
CA GLY A 259 49.47 22.98 32.34
C GLY A 259 48.90 23.49 31.02
N ARG A 260 48.57 22.61 30.07
CA ARG A 260 47.96 22.98 28.80
C ARG A 260 46.48 23.38 28.93
N LEU A 261 45.79 22.73 29.84
CA LEU A 261 44.37 22.94 30.07
C LEU A 261 44.13 23.52 31.45
N ASP A 262 43.23 24.45 31.56
CA ASP A 262 42.65 24.92 32.80
C ASP A 262 41.61 23.91 33.32
N ALA A 263 41.23 24.00 34.59
CA ALA A 263 40.22 23.13 35.19
C ALA A 263 38.88 23.20 34.45
N GLY A 264 38.52 24.38 33.94
CA GLY A 264 37.31 24.59 33.13
C GLY A 264 37.39 23.91 31.76
N ASP A 265 38.54 23.99 31.08
CA ASP A 265 38.78 23.36 29.80
C ASP A 265 38.82 21.84 29.90
N ALA A 266 39.43 21.31 30.97
CA ALA A 266 39.45 19.88 31.25
C ALA A 266 38.03 19.31 31.48
N LEU A 267 37.21 20.04 32.24
CA LEU A 267 35.80 19.68 32.46
C LEU A 267 35.00 19.79 31.16
N ALA A 268 35.20 20.87 30.39
CA ALA A 268 34.54 21.07 29.13
C ALA A 268 34.85 19.93 28.14
N LEU A 269 36.12 19.50 28.06
CA LEU A 269 36.54 18.38 27.20
C LEU A 269 35.84 17.06 27.57
N ALA A 270 35.77 16.76 28.88
CA ALA A 270 35.08 15.57 29.38
C ALA A 270 33.57 15.60 29.08
N LEU A 271 32.94 16.77 29.19
CA LEU A 271 31.50 16.95 28.89
C LEU A 271 31.19 16.91 27.38
N VAL A 272 32.04 17.49 26.54
CA VAL A 272 31.91 17.46 25.09
C VAL A 272 31.92 16.02 24.56
N ALA A 273 32.65 15.10 25.20
CA ALA A 273 32.62 13.69 24.85
C ALA A 273 31.20 13.09 24.92
N LEU A 274 30.32 13.57 25.80
CA LEU A 274 28.92 13.11 25.88
C LEU A 274 28.11 13.46 24.61
N VAL A 275 28.35 14.64 24.03
CA VAL A 275 27.69 15.03 22.75
C VAL A 275 28.16 14.16 21.60
N LEU A 276 29.43 13.69 21.65
CA LEU A 276 30.00 12.81 20.64
C LEU A 276 29.42 11.38 20.71
N LEU A 277 28.94 10.94 21.86
CA LEU A 277 28.36 9.61 22.04
C LEU A 277 26.98 9.48 21.37
N ASP A 278 26.16 10.53 21.41
CA ASP A 278 24.78 10.49 20.92
C ASP A 278 24.67 10.06 19.44
N PRO A 279 25.37 10.67 18.48
CA PRO A 279 25.36 10.24 17.08
C PRO A 279 25.89 8.81 16.87
N LEU A 280 26.87 8.40 17.66
CA LEU A 280 27.53 7.10 17.52
C LEU A 280 26.61 5.96 18.02
N ASN A 281 25.87 6.17 19.09
CA ASN A 281 24.92 5.20 19.65
C ASN A 281 23.75 4.94 18.69
N HIS A 282 23.36 5.93 17.88
CA HIS A 282 22.30 5.77 16.89
C HIS A 282 22.71 4.91 15.68
N VAL A 283 24.01 4.68 15.42
CA VAL A 283 24.49 3.87 14.29
C VAL A 283 23.94 2.42 14.35
N GLY A 284 23.80 1.84 15.54
CA GLY A 284 23.23 0.50 15.72
C GLY A 284 21.76 0.41 15.30
N ALA A 285 20.94 1.39 15.67
CA ALA A 285 19.54 1.49 15.29
C ALA A 285 19.37 1.69 13.77
N PHE A 286 20.32 2.36 13.15
CA PHE A 286 20.35 2.63 11.71
C PHE A 286 20.34 1.39 10.83
N PHE A 287 20.95 0.31 11.28
CA PHE A 287 21.02 -0.91 10.48
C PHE A 287 19.65 -1.52 10.21
N TYR A 288 18.75 -1.53 11.20
CA TYR A 288 17.40 -2.09 11.04
C TYR A 288 16.48 -1.19 10.24
N VAL A 289 16.43 0.10 10.55
CA VAL A 289 15.58 1.08 9.87
C VAL A 289 16.06 1.27 8.43
N GLY A 290 17.36 1.44 8.23
CA GLY A 290 17.95 1.65 6.91
C GLY A 290 17.75 0.47 5.96
N MET A 291 17.98 -0.78 6.44
CA MET A 291 17.73 -1.96 5.61
C MET A 291 16.25 -2.18 5.33
N GLY A 292 15.37 -1.95 6.32
CA GLY A 292 13.92 -2.06 6.16
C GLY A 292 13.40 -1.06 5.15
N GLY A 293 13.78 0.20 5.28
CA GLY A 293 13.41 1.28 4.37
C GLY A 293 13.87 1.05 2.94
N ARG A 294 15.14 0.70 2.72
CA ARG A 294 15.68 0.37 1.39
C ARG A 294 14.97 -0.83 0.74
N ALA A 295 14.65 -1.86 1.51
CA ALA A 295 13.93 -3.02 1.00
C ALA A 295 12.51 -2.64 0.56
N SER A 296 11.79 -1.84 1.38
CA SER A 296 10.46 -1.32 1.05
C SER A 296 10.50 -0.37 -0.15
N GLN A 297 11.50 0.53 -0.22
CA GLN A 297 11.71 1.42 -1.36
C GLN A 297 11.92 0.63 -2.66
N LYS A 298 12.71 -0.45 -2.62
CA LYS A 298 12.88 -1.35 -3.77
C LYS A 298 11.58 -2.05 -4.17
N ALA A 299 10.78 -2.52 -3.19
CA ALA A 299 9.49 -3.15 -3.45
C ALA A 299 8.50 -2.16 -4.09
N ILE A 300 8.38 -0.94 -3.55
CA ILE A 300 7.54 0.12 -4.11
C ILE A 300 8.00 0.49 -5.52
N ARG A 301 9.30 0.68 -5.73
CA ARG A 301 9.86 0.98 -7.06
C ARG A 301 9.55 -0.12 -8.07
N ASN A 302 9.61 -1.39 -7.68
CA ASN A 302 9.25 -2.51 -8.55
C ASN A 302 7.76 -2.48 -8.93
N ILE A 303 6.86 -2.12 -8.00
CA ILE A 303 5.43 -1.96 -8.29
C ILE A 303 5.23 -0.81 -9.28
N LEU A 304 5.81 0.35 -9.02
CA LEU A 304 5.71 1.54 -9.86
C LEU A 304 6.39 1.39 -11.23
N ALA A 305 7.36 0.49 -11.35
CA ALA A 305 8.01 0.16 -12.62
C ALA A 305 7.21 -0.84 -13.48
N THR A 306 6.13 -1.43 -12.94
CA THR A 306 5.26 -2.31 -13.72
C THR A 306 4.56 -1.47 -14.81
N PRO A 307 4.69 -1.82 -16.10
CA PRO A 307 4.09 -1.02 -17.16
C PRO A 307 2.58 -1.02 -17.04
N THR A 308 1.96 0.15 -17.13
CA THR A 308 0.51 0.29 -17.26
C THR A 308 0.10 0.04 -18.71
N PRO A 309 -1.12 -0.43 -18.98
CA PRO A 309 -1.61 -0.59 -20.34
C PRO A 309 -1.53 0.71 -21.19
N ALA A 310 -1.65 1.86 -20.55
CA ALA A 310 -1.49 3.17 -21.20
C ALA A 310 -0.02 3.52 -21.51
N SER A 311 0.94 2.98 -20.72
CA SER A 311 2.37 3.23 -20.84
C SER A 311 3.10 2.18 -21.70
N ALA A 312 2.43 1.08 -22.06
CA ALA A 312 3.01 0.12 -22.98
C ALA A 312 3.31 0.84 -24.30
N ALA A 313 4.60 0.90 -24.65
CA ALA A 313 5.01 1.44 -25.93
C ALA A 313 4.17 0.78 -27.04
N PRO A 314 3.69 1.53 -28.03
CA PRO A 314 2.95 0.94 -29.13
C PRO A 314 3.86 -0.13 -29.72
N THR A 315 3.49 -1.40 -29.51
CA THR A 315 4.13 -2.50 -30.25
C THR A 315 4.02 -2.10 -31.71
N PRO A 316 5.10 -2.05 -32.49
CA PRO A 316 5.00 -1.73 -33.90
C PRO A 316 3.99 -2.71 -34.49
N VAL A 317 2.79 -2.21 -34.78
CA VAL A 317 1.82 -3.01 -35.54
C VAL A 317 2.50 -3.28 -36.84
N PRO A 318 2.74 -4.55 -37.23
CA PRO A 318 3.37 -4.86 -38.49
C PRO A 318 2.64 -4.07 -39.58
N ALA A 319 3.39 -3.36 -40.40
CA ALA A 319 2.87 -2.45 -41.46
C ALA A 319 1.94 -3.13 -42.49
N LYS A 320 1.68 -4.44 -42.32
CA LYS A 320 0.76 -5.23 -43.14
C LYS A 320 -0.71 -5.12 -42.79
N SER A 321 -1.10 -4.39 -41.74
CA SER A 321 -2.51 -4.10 -41.43
C SER A 321 -2.90 -2.73 -41.97
N SER A 322 -2.83 -2.53 -43.29
CA SER A 322 -3.37 -1.37 -44.01
C SER A 322 -4.90 -1.46 -44.17
N TYR A 323 -5.60 -1.94 -43.13
CA TYR A 323 -7.06 -1.90 -43.12
C TYR A 323 -7.52 -0.49 -42.75
N GLN A 324 -7.85 0.32 -43.75
CA GLN A 324 -8.75 1.45 -43.62
C GLN A 324 -10.17 0.91 -43.75
N PRO A 325 -11.08 1.15 -42.81
CA PRO A 325 -12.47 0.76 -42.98
C PRO A 325 -13.08 1.61 -44.12
N GLU A 326 -13.21 1.01 -45.28
CA GLU A 326 -13.83 1.65 -46.47
C GLU A 326 -15.35 1.77 -46.34
N GLU A 327 -16.00 1.16 -45.35
CA GLU A 327 -17.43 1.25 -45.09
C GLU A 327 -17.74 1.63 -43.65
N VAL A 328 -18.86 2.36 -43.51
CA VAL A 328 -19.50 2.73 -42.24
C VAL A 328 -19.89 1.45 -41.49
N ASP A 329 -18.95 0.86 -40.80
CA ASP A 329 -19.16 -0.40 -40.08
C ASP A 329 -19.90 -0.14 -38.77
N THR A 330 -21.14 -0.58 -38.67
CA THR A 330 -22.07 -0.40 -37.53
C THR A 330 -21.87 -1.44 -36.41
N ALA A 331 -20.89 -2.34 -36.52
CA ALA A 331 -20.68 -3.38 -35.53
C ALA A 331 -20.30 -2.82 -34.17
N ALA A 332 -20.92 -3.34 -33.10
CA ALA A 332 -20.59 -3.02 -31.74
C ALA A 332 -19.24 -3.61 -31.31
N ILE A 333 -18.91 -4.80 -31.82
CA ILE A 333 -17.63 -5.47 -31.57
C ILE A 333 -17.09 -5.96 -32.91
N PHE A 334 -15.85 -5.62 -33.20
CA PHE A 334 -15.17 -6.10 -34.41
C PHE A 334 -13.74 -6.51 -34.07
N LEU A 335 -13.43 -7.79 -34.25
CA LEU A 335 -12.10 -8.37 -34.10
C LEU A 335 -11.72 -9.06 -35.40
N ARG A 336 -10.50 -8.80 -35.91
CA ARG A 336 -9.97 -9.42 -37.12
C ARG A 336 -8.55 -9.88 -36.84
N ASP A 337 -8.32 -11.19 -36.99
CA ASP A 337 -7.06 -11.88 -36.80
C ASP A 337 -6.37 -11.55 -35.46
N VAL A 338 -7.17 -11.37 -34.40
CA VAL A 338 -6.68 -10.94 -33.09
C VAL A 338 -6.04 -12.12 -32.37
N SER A 339 -4.77 -11.92 -31.96
CA SER A 339 -4.05 -12.80 -31.05
C SER A 339 -3.86 -12.08 -29.71
N VAL A 340 -4.18 -12.75 -28.60
CA VAL A 340 -4.11 -12.19 -27.24
C VAL A 340 -3.84 -13.25 -26.19
N GLY A 341 -3.13 -12.87 -25.12
CA GLY A 341 -2.81 -13.77 -24.04
C GLY A 341 -2.22 -13.06 -22.81
N TRP A 342 -1.77 -13.85 -21.85
CA TRP A 342 -1.19 -13.39 -20.59
C TRP A 342 0.31 -13.65 -20.55
N GLY A 343 1.10 -12.69 -20.04
CA GLY A 343 2.57 -12.78 -20.08
C GLY A 343 3.04 -12.97 -21.54
N ASP A 344 3.91 -13.91 -21.85
CA ASP A 344 4.48 -14.14 -23.19
C ASP A 344 3.71 -15.15 -24.04
N LYS A 345 2.64 -15.75 -23.50
CA LYS A 345 1.90 -16.83 -24.18
C LYS A 345 0.57 -16.35 -24.74
N ASP A 346 0.33 -16.62 -26.02
CA ASP A 346 -0.98 -16.41 -26.63
C ASP A 346 -1.95 -17.51 -26.20
N VAL A 347 -3.09 -17.08 -25.68
CA VAL A 347 -4.21 -17.97 -25.29
C VAL A 347 -5.22 -18.06 -26.43
N LEU A 348 -5.46 -16.95 -27.10
CA LEU A 348 -6.30 -16.87 -28.29
C LEU A 348 -5.45 -16.46 -29.49
N LYS A 349 -5.69 -17.09 -30.65
CA LYS A 349 -4.92 -16.88 -31.87
C LYS A 349 -5.84 -16.72 -33.06
N ASN A 350 -5.61 -15.66 -33.85
CA ASN A 350 -6.34 -15.36 -35.08
C ASN A 350 -7.87 -15.38 -34.86
N VAL A 351 -8.34 -14.67 -33.81
CA VAL A 351 -9.76 -14.58 -33.49
C VAL A 351 -10.43 -13.57 -34.41
N ASN A 352 -11.50 -14.03 -35.09
CA ASN A 352 -12.38 -13.21 -35.88
C ASN A 352 -13.76 -13.20 -35.22
N LEU A 353 -14.29 -12.01 -34.90
CA LEU A 353 -15.60 -11.83 -34.28
C LEU A 353 -16.23 -10.52 -34.75
N ARG A 354 -17.45 -10.60 -35.24
CA ARG A 354 -18.27 -9.46 -35.57
C ARG A 354 -19.63 -9.56 -34.88
N VAL A 355 -19.97 -8.56 -34.08
CA VAL A 355 -21.23 -8.46 -33.33
C VAL A 355 -21.86 -7.13 -33.65
N GLU A 356 -23.12 -7.16 -34.12
CA GLU A 356 -23.86 -5.95 -34.46
C GLU A 356 -24.41 -5.23 -33.22
N LEU A 357 -24.80 -3.98 -33.37
CA LEU A 357 -25.45 -3.22 -32.29
C LEU A 357 -26.77 -3.91 -31.88
N GLY A 358 -26.95 -4.15 -30.57
CA GLY A 358 -28.14 -4.81 -30.03
C GLY A 358 -28.18 -6.32 -30.27
N GLU A 359 -27.12 -6.93 -30.80
CA GLU A 359 -27.02 -8.38 -30.96
C GLU A 359 -26.62 -9.06 -29.65
N HIS A 360 -27.24 -10.19 -29.35
CA HIS A 360 -26.91 -11.03 -28.22
C HIS A 360 -26.16 -12.27 -28.68
N ILE A 361 -24.92 -12.45 -28.21
CA ILE A 361 -24.12 -13.63 -28.54
C ILE A 361 -23.80 -14.47 -27.30
N GLY A 362 -23.80 -15.79 -27.52
CA GLY A 362 -23.37 -16.78 -26.54
C GLY A 362 -21.96 -17.31 -26.84
N ILE A 363 -21.15 -17.48 -25.82
CA ILE A 363 -19.80 -18.06 -25.92
C ILE A 363 -19.72 -19.31 -25.05
N VAL A 364 -19.44 -20.45 -25.68
CA VAL A 364 -19.28 -21.74 -25.02
C VAL A 364 -17.88 -22.29 -25.23
N GLY A 365 -17.46 -23.26 -24.41
CA GLY A 365 -16.17 -23.90 -24.55
C GLY A 365 -15.65 -24.50 -23.24
N ARG A 366 -14.74 -25.45 -23.32
CA ARG A 366 -14.16 -26.11 -22.12
C ARG A 366 -13.50 -25.09 -21.19
N SER A 367 -13.39 -25.44 -19.89
CA SER A 367 -12.60 -24.66 -18.94
C SER A 367 -11.17 -24.53 -19.46
N GLY A 368 -10.57 -23.34 -19.35
CA GLY A 368 -9.22 -23.07 -19.85
C GLY A 368 -9.12 -22.84 -21.37
N ALA A 369 -10.21 -22.88 -22.14
CA ALA A 369 -10.17 -22.68 -23.59
C ALA A 369 -9.85 -21.24 -24.05
N GLY A 370 -9.90 -20.25 -23.14
CA GLY A 370 -9.64 -18.83 -23.45
C GLY A 370 -10.86 -17.92 -23.37
N LYS A 371 -12.02 -18.40 -22.87
CA LYS A 371 -13.24 -17.59 -22.74
C LYS A 371 -13.03 -16.32 -21.91
N SER A 372 -12.46 -16.47 -20.71
CA SER A 372 -12.19 -15.33 -19.82
C SER A 372 -11.11 -14.39 -20.37
N THR A 373 -10.21 -14.90 -21.23
CA THR A 373 -9.24 -14.05 -21.96
C THR A 373 -9.95 -13.19 -23.01
N LEU A 374 -10.95 -13.74 -23.70
CA LEU A 374 -11.78 -12.97 -24.64
C LEU A 374 -12.58 -11.90 -23.89
N MET A 375 -13.17 -12.24 -22.73
CA MET A 375 -13.89 -11.26 -21.91
C MET A 375 -12.94 -10.15 -21.41
N ALA A 376 -11.74 -10.49 -20.97
CA ALA A 376 -10.75 -9.51 -20.54
C ALA A 376 -10.30 -8.57 -21.67
N LEU A 377 -10.21 -9.06 -22.91
CA LEU A 377 -9.96 -8.25 -24.09
C LEU A 377 -11.13 -7.27 -24.35
N LEU A 378 -12.37 -7.77 -24.35
CA LEU A 378 -13.57 -6.96 -24.58
C LEU A 378 -13.84 -5.96 -23.44
N ALA A 379 -13.49 -6.32 -22.22
CA ALA A 379 -13.57 -5.42 -21.06
C ALA A 379 -12.43 -4.37 -21.01
N GLY A 380 -11.48 -4.41 -21.94
CA GLY A 380 -10.35 -3.49 -21.95
C GLY A 380 -9.30 -3.76 -20.87
N HIS A 381 -9.18 -5.00 -20.41
CA HIS A 381 -8.13 -5.41 -19.47
C HIS A 381 -6.91 -6.02 -20.16
N LEU A 382 -7.06 -6.41 -21.42
CA LEU A 382 -6.01 -6.91 -22.28
C LEU A 382 -5.99 -6.16 -23.61
N LEU A 383 -4.80 -6.11 -24.21
CA LEU A 383 -4.59 -5.56 -25.54
C LEU A 383 -4.32 -6.67 -26.54
N PRO A 384 -4.80 -6.55 -27.79
CA PRO A 384 -4.36 -7.43 -28.86
C PRO A 384 -2.86 -7.28 -29.09
N ARG A 385 -2.16 -8.38 -29.23
CA ARG A 385 -0.75 -8.42 -29.64
C ARG A 385 -0.61 -8.30 -31.13
N GLU A 386 -1.52 -8.96 -31.83
CA GLU A 386 -1.62 -8.97 -33.30
C GLU A 386 -3.06 -8.78 -33.72
N GLY A 387 -3.26 -8.35 -34.95
CA GLY A 387 -4.58 -8.15 -35.54
C GLY A 387 -5.18 -6.78 -35.25
N TYR A 388 -6.45 -6.64 -35.58
CA TYR A 388 -7.22 -5.42 -35.45
C TYR A 388 -8.47 -5.65 -34.62
N GLY A 389 -8.72 -4.79 -33.63
CA GLY A 389 -9.90 -4.85 -32.78
C GLY A 389 -10.48 -3.48 -32.49
N ARG A 390 -11.82 -3.38 -32.41
CA ARG A 390 -12.55 -2.20 -31.97
C ARG A 390 -13.84 -2.56 -31.23
N LEU A 391 -14.26 -1.68 -30.32
CA LEU A 391 -15.57 -1.69 -29.68
C LEU A 391 -16.30 -0.39 -30.04
N GLY A 392 -17.41 -0.51 -30.78
CA GLY A 392 -18.02 0.64 -31.43
C GLY A 392 -16.96 1.40 -32.26
N PRO A 393 -16.83 2.72 -32.09
CA PRO A 393 -15.83 3.52 -32.80
C PRO A 393 -14.44 3.45 -32.16
N ILE A 394 -14.26 2.76 -31.03
CA ILE A 394 -13.05 2.83 -30.19
C ILE A 394 -12.13 1.66 -30.56
N ARG A 395 -10.97 1.95 -31.15
CA ARG A 395 -9.94 0.95 -31.45
C ARG A 395 -9.25 0.46 -30.16
N LEU A 396 -9.04 -0.86 -30.07
CA LEU A 396 -8.30 -1.51 -28.97
C LEU A 396 -6.80 -1.22 -29.10
N ARG A 397 -6.35 -0.16 -28.42
CA ARG A 397 -4.93 0.25 -28.35
C ARG A 397 -4.66 0.96 -27.01
N PRO A 398 -3.40 1.03 -26.54
CA PRO A 398 -3.07 1.56 -25.22
C PRO A 398 -3.71 2.92 -24.93
N ALA A 399 -3.64 3.86 -25.85
CA ALA A 399 -4.18 5.21 -25.70
C ALA A 399 -5.71 5.28 -25.50
N ASN A 400 -6.44 4.22 -25.86
CA ASN A 400 -7.89 4.20 -25.81
C ASN A 400 -8.46 3.31 -24.70
N MET A 401 -7.62 2.64 -23.90
CA MET A 401 -8.09 1.60 -22.96
C MET A 401 -9.11 2.11 -21.95
N SER A 402 -8.90 3.29 -21.38
CA SER A 402 -9.88 3.90 -20.45
C SER A 402 -11.24 4.17 -21.12
N ARG A 403 -11.27 4.47 -22.43
CA ARG A 403 -12.52 4.63 -23.18
C ARG A 403 -13.17 3.28 -23.45
N VAL A 404 -12.39 2.24 -23.78
CA VAL A 404 -12.86 0.86 -23.96
C VAL A 404 -13.50 0.35 -22.67
N GLN A 405 -12.85 0.52 -21.54
CA GLN A 405 -13.38 0.13 -20.22
C GLN A 405 -14.68 0.86 -19.86
N ARG A 406 -14.84 2.10 -20.30
CA ARG A 406 -16.10 2.85 -20.12
C ARG A 406 -17.20 2.48 -21.12
N SER A 407 -16.91 1.77 -22.17
CA SER A 407 -17.92 1.33 -23.17
C SER A 407 -18.55 -0.01 -22.85
N SER A 408 -18.04 -0.76 -21.88
CA SER A 408 -18.58 -2.06 -21.49
C SER A 408 -18.84 -2.14 -19.98
N ALA A 409 -19.85 -2.92 -19.58
CA ALA A 409 -20.10 -3.33 -18.20
C ALA A 409 -19.90 -4.85 -18.08
N LEU A 410 -19.08 -5.27 -17.11
CA LEU A 410 -18.79 -6.68 -16.87
C LEU A 410 -19.49 -7.15 -15.60
N VAL A 411 -20.33 -8.19 -15.75
CA VAL A 411 -20.85 -8.99 -14.63
C VAL A 411 -20.03 -10.26 -14.56
N SER A 412 -19.17 -10.35 -13.56
CA SER A 412 -18.25 -11.49 -13.37
C SER A 412 -18.93 -12.69 -12.71
N GLN A 413 -18.35 -13.86 -12.86
CA GLN A 413 -18.80 -15.12 -12.25
C GLN A 413 -18.93 -15.04 -10.73
N ARG A 414 -17.99 -14.34 -10.08
CA ARG A 414 -18.03 -14.02 -8.65
C ARG A 414 -18.19 -12.53 -8.48
N SER A 415 -19.33 -12.11 -7.99
CA SER A 415 -19.59 -10.70 -7.71
C SER A 415 -18.97 -10.31 -6.38
N TRP A 416 -18.05 -9.36 -6.42
CA TRP A 416 -17.46 -8.81 -5.20
C TRP A 416 -18.34 -7.68 -4.66
N LEU A 417 -18.70 -7.78 -3.37
CA LEU A 417 -19.38 -6.73 -2.63
C LEU A 417 -18.44 -6.19 -1.54
N PHE A 418 -18.45 -4.90 -1.37
CA PHE A 418 -17.64 -4.23 -0.37
C PHE A 418 -18.37 -4.19 0.97
N GLY A 419 -17.63 -4.18 2.07
CA GLY A 419 -18.16 -4.01 3.43
C GLY A 419 -18.67 -2.59 3.65
N ASP A 420 -19.77 -2.24 2.98
CA ASP A 420 -20.41 -0.94 2.98
C ASP A 420 -21.92 -1.12 2.78
N THR A 421 -22.72 -0.05 2.76
CA THR A 421 -24.17 -0.17 2.54
C THR A 421 -24.50 -0.67 1.14
N VAL A 422 -25.73 -1.20 0.96
CA VAL A 422 -26.26 -1.54 -0.37
C VAL A 422 -26.22 -0.33 -1.30
N ALA A 423 -26.61 0.85 -0.80
CA ALA A 423 -26.56 2.10 -1.56
C ALA A 423 -25.15 2.44 -2.04
N GLN A 424 -24.15 2.39 -1.18
CA GLN A 424 -22.76 2.68 -1.52
C GLN A 424 -22.20 1.67 -2.52
N ASN A 425 -22.53 0.39 -2.33
CA ASN A 425 -22.19 -0.65 -3.28
C ASN A 425 -22.76 -0.39 -4.68
N LEU A 426 -23.96 0.15 -4.80
CA LEU A 426 -24.58 0.52 -6.08
C LEU A 426 -23.93 1.80 -6.67
N ARG A 427 -23.67 2.80 -5.82
CA ARG A 427 -23.03 4.06 -6.25
C ARG A 427 -21.59 3.91 -6.75
N LEU A 428 -20.95 2.76 -6.55
CA LEU A 428 -19.68 2.45 -7.23
C LEU A 428 -19.78 2.51 -8.76
N ALA A 429 -20.96 2.19 -9.33
CA ALA A 429 -21.19 2.26 -10.77
C ALA A 429 -21.56 3.66 -11.25
N LYS A 430 -22.26 4.43 -10.43
CA LYS A 430 -22.68 5.81 -10.68
C LYS A 430 -22.72 6.58 -9.36
N PRO A 431 -21.67 7.33 -9.00
CA PRO A 431 -21.57 8.03 -7.70
C PRO A 431 -22.72 8.99 -7.43
N GLU A 432 -23.21 9.68 -8.46
CA GLU A 432 -24.28 10.68 -8.41
C GLU A 432 -25.69 10.07 -8.54
N ALA A 433 -25.82 8.73 -8.43
CA ALA A 433 -27.13 8.09 -8.56
C ALA A 433 -28.08 8.52 -7.44
N THR A 434 -29.28 8.98 -7.85
CA THR A 434 -30.36 9.31 -6.91
C THR A 434 -30.95 8.06 -6.27
N THR A 435 -31.64 8.21 -5.15
CA THR A 435 -32.29 7.07 -4.46
C THR A 435 -33.29 6.37 -5.38
N GLU A 436 -34.01 7.11 -6.22
CA GLU A 436 -34.97 6.57 -7.20
C GLU A 436 -34.28 5.75 -8.28
N GLU A 437 -33.10 6.20 -8.74
CA GLU A 437 -32.29 5.46 -9.72
C GLU A 437 -31.76 4.15 -9.09
N LEU A 438 -31.37 4.16 -7.82
CA LEU A 438 -30.94 2.96 -7.10
C LEU A 438 -32.07 1.94 -7.02
N TRP A 439 -33.28 2.35 -6.62
CA TRP A 439 -34.43 1.47 -6.55
C TRP A 439 -34.85 0.93 -7.92
N ARG A 440 -34.85 1.77 -8.96
CA ARG A 440 -35.12 1.33 -10.34
C ARG A 440 -34.11 0.28 -10.81
N ALA A 441 -32.84 0.45 -10.47
CA ALA A 441 -31.81 -0.52 -10.83
C ALA A 441 -31.99 -1.85 -10.10
N LEU A 442 -32.42 -1.82 -8.83
CA LEU A 442 -32.76 -3.02 -8.05
C LEU A 442 -33.99 -3.71 -8.61
N GLU A 443 -35.02 -2.96 -9.05
CA GLU A 443 -36.22 -3.51 -9.68
C GLU A 443 -35.87 -4.24 -11.00
N VAL A 444 -35.06 -3.63 -11.87
CA VAL A 444 -34.57 -4.29 -13.10
C VAL A 444 -33.80 -5.57 -12.76
N ALA A 445 -33.01 -5.54 -11.70
CA ALA A 445 -32.26 -6.70 -11.21
C ALA A 445 -33.12 -7.70 -10.41
N GLN A 446 -34.44 -7.49 -10.26
CA GLN A 446 -35.35 -8.33 -9.48
C GLN A 446 -34.88 -8.55 -8.02
N LEU A 447 -34.40 -7.49 -7.37
CA LEU A 447 -33.84 -7.52 -6.01
C LEU A 447 -34.48 -6.49 -5.07
N ASP A 448 -35.35 -5.61 -5.58
CA ASP A 448 -35.95 -4.51 -4.80
C ASP A 448 -36.79 -5.01 -3.63
N THR A 449 -37.58 -6.07 -3.84
CA THR A 449 -38.45 -6.66 -2.80
C THR A 449 -37.65 -7.18 -1.62
N GLU A 450 -36.55 -7.90 -1.87
CA GLU A 450 -35.68 -8.43 -0.82
C GLU A 450 -34.93 -7.32 -0.07
N ILE A 451 -34.45 -6.30 -0.80
CA ILE A 451 -33.76 -5.18 -0.16
C ILE A 451 -34.74 -4.34 0.69
N ARG A 452 -35.99 -4.14 0.22
CA ARG A 452 -37.04 -3.47 1.03
C ARG A 452 -37.39 -4.24 2.29
N ALA A 453 -37.29 -5.57 2.26
CA ALA A 453 -37.54 -6.43 3.41
C ALA A 453 -36.42 -6.39 4.47
N LEU A 454 -35.27 -5.86 4.14
CA LEU A 454 -34.19 -5.68 5.12
C LEU A 454 -34.50 -4.54 6.09
N PRO A 455 -34.10 -4.63 7.37
CA PRO A 455 -34.44 -3.63 8.40
C PRO A 455 -34.05 -2.19 8.07
N LYS A 456 -32.97 -2.01 7.31
CA LYS A 456 -32.45 -0.69 6.91
C LYS A 456 -32.52 -0.45 5.40
N GLY A 457 -33.16 -1.33 4.63
CA GLY A 457 -33.27 -1.19 3.19
C GLY A 457 -31.92 -0.92 2.49
N LEU A 458 -31.83 0.18 1.74
CA LEU A 458 -30.61 0.60 1.05
C LEU A 458 -29.42 0.90 1.99
N GLU A 459 -29.67 1.29 3.23
CA GLU A 459 -28.64 1.60 4.23
C GLU A 459 -28.23 0.34 5.04
N THR A 460 -28.66 -0.83 4.61
CA THR A 460 -28.20 -2.09 5.21
C THR A 460 -26.73 -2.30 4.93
N MET A 461 -25.93 -2.42 5.98
CA MET A 461 -24.51 -2.74 5.89
C MET A 461 -24.31 -4.18 5.42
N LEU A 462 -23.54 -4.37 4.41
CA LEU A 462 -23.04 -5.67 3.96
C LEU A 462 -21.72 -5.95 4.67
N GLY A 463 -21.55 -7.16 5.18
CA GLY A 463 -20.27 -7.59 5.75
C GLY A 463 -19.22 -7.85 4.67
N ASP A 464 -18.01 -8.25 5.11
CA ASP A 464 -16.91 -8.58 4.22
C ASP A 464 -17.34 -9.60 3.16
N SER A 465 -17.05 -9.31 1.90
CA SER A 465 -17.45 -10.13 0.75
C SER A 465 -18.96 -10.33 0.57
N GLY A 466 -19.80 -9.40 1.10
CA GLY A 466 -21.26 -9.44 0.96
C GLY A 466 -21.96 -10.32 1.97
N MET A 467 -21.35 -10.59 3.13
CA MET A 467 -22.05 -11.27 4.22
C MET A 467 -23.39 -10.57 4.52
N GLY A 468 -24.47 -11.34 4.57
CA GLY A 468 -25.84 -10.85 4.74
C GLY A 468 -26.70 -10.97 3.48
N LEU A 469 -26.11 -11.26 2.31
CA LEU A 469 -26.83 -11.60 1.09
C LEU A 469 -26.50 -13.01 0.62
N SER A 470 -27.49 -13.72 0.04
CA SER A 470 -27.25 -14.99 -0.63
C SER A 470 -26.39 -14.78 -1.90
N GLY A 471 -25.76 -15.85 -2.41
CA GLY A 471 -24.97 -15.77 -3.65
C GLY A 471 -25.80 -15.25 -4.83
N GLY A 472 -27.07 -15.63 -4.93
CA GLY A 472 -27.99 -15.13 -5.95
C GLY A 472 -28.36 -13.66 -5.78
N GLN A 473 -28.54 -13.19 -4.54
CA GLN A 473 -28.76 -11.76 -4.24
C GLN A 473 -27.53 -10.93 -4.55
N ALA A 474 -26.33 -11.42 -4.19
CA ALA A 474 -25.06 -10.76 -4.53
C ALA A 474 -24.88 -10.62 -6.05
N GLN A 475 -25.24 -11.65 -6.81
CA GLN A 475 -25.19 -11.62 -8.28
C GLN A 475 -26.18 -10.61 -8.85
N ARG A 476 -27.44 -10.57 -8.34
CA ARG A 476 -28.43 -9.58 -8.77
C ARG A 476 -28.03 -8.15 -8.39
N LEU A 477 -27.34 -7.94 -7.28
CA LEU A 477 -26.77 -6.64 -6.94
C LEU A 477 -25.67 -6.19 -7.94
N ALA A 478 -24.86 -7.13 -8.44
CA ALA A 478 -23.90 -6.84 -9.49
C ALA A 478 -24.59 -6.52 -10.83
N ILE A 479 -25.72 -7.15 -11.14
CA ILE A 479 -26.55 -6.79 -12.30
C ILE A 479 -27.11 -5.37 -12.11
N ALA A 480 -27.60 -5.01 -10.92
CA ALA A 480 -28.06 -3.65 -10.63
C ALA A 480 -26.95 -2.61 -10.83
N ARG A 481 -25.69 -2.93 -10.47
CA ARG A 481 -24.54 -2.09 -10.81
C ARG A 481 -24.37 -1.92 -12.34
N ALA A 482 -24.53 -3.00 -13.10
CA ALA A 482 -24.44 -2.94 -14.57
C ALA A 482 -25.58 -2.12 -15.19
N VAL A 483 -26.77 -2.13 -14.58
CA VAL A 483 -27.90 -1.24 -14.96
C VAL A 483 -27.52 0.22 -14.76
N LEU A 484 -27.01 0.58 -13.56
CA LEU A 484 -26.59 1.95 -13.21
C LEU A 484 -25.42 2.45 -14.06
N ALA A 485 -24.49 1.56 -14.41
CA ALA A 485 -23.36 1.91 -15.27
C ALA A 485 -23.80 2.33 -16.67
N ASP A 486 -24.95 1.90 -17.14
CA ASP A 486 -25.61 2.23 -18.40
C ASP A 486 -24.66 2.20 -19.62
N ARG A 487 -23.93 1.08 -19.79
CA ARG A 487 -22.96 0.91 -20.87
C ARG A 487 -23.59 0.23 -22.10
N PRO A 488 -23.16 0.56 -23.33
CA PRO A 488 -23.74 0.00 -24.57
C PRO A 488 -23.41 -1.49 -24.75
N ILE A 489 -22.32 -1.99 -24.18
CA ILE A 489 -21.92 -3.39 -24.28
C ILE A 489 -21.97 -4.03 -22.89
N LEU A 490 -22.69 -5.15 -22.80
CA LEU A 490 -22.81 -5.93 -21.58
C LEU A 490 -22.04 -7.24 -21.74
N LEU A 491 -21.13 -7.50 -20.83
CA LEU A 491 -20.31 -8.69 -20.76
C LEU A 491 -20.73 -9.53 -19.55
N LEU A 492 -21.17 -10.76 -19.77
CA LEU A 492 -21.68 -11.65 -18.73
C LEU A 492 -20.82 -12.91 -18.66
N ASP A 493 -20.08 -13.10 -17.57
CA ASP A 493 -19.23 -14.27 -17.36
C ASP A 493 -19.88 -15.23 -16.35
N GLU A 494 -20.51 -16.28 -16.85
CA GLU A 494 -21.21 -17.32 -16.10
C GLU A 494 -22.17 -16.78 -15.01
N PRO A 495 -23.11 -15.88 -15.34
CA PRO A 495 -23.90 -15.13 -14.35
C PRO A 495 -24.80 -15.98 -13.47
N THR A 496 -25.06 -17.26 -13.82
CA THR A 496 -25.93 -18.17 -13.05
C THR A 496 -25.22 -19.41 -12.50
N SER A 497 -23.86 -19.45 -12.53
CA SER A 497 -23.11 -20.69 -12.26
C SER A 497 -23.14 -21.19 -10.80
N GLN A 498 -23.42 -20.32 -9.83
CA GLN A 498 -23.31 -20.63 -8.38
C GLN A 498 -24.58 -20.30 -7.60
N VAL A 499 -25.74 -20.35 -8.25
CA VAL A 499 -27.02 -19.97 -7.65
C VAL A 499 -28.03 -21.12 -7.73
N ASP A 500 -28.99 -21.11 -6.81
CA ASP A 500 -30.12 -22.02 -6.79
C ASP A 500 -31.10 -21.74 -7.95
N LEU A 501 -32.01 -22.69 -8.24
CA LEU A 501 -32.95 -22.61 -9.35
C LEU A 501 -33.89 -21.40 -9.29
N ALA A 502 -34.33 -20.99 -8.09
CA ALA A 502 -35.22 -19.84 -7.94
C ALA A 502 -34.48 -18.53 -8.26
N SER A 503 -33.26 -18.41 -7.76
CA SER A 503 -32.39 -17.27 -8.09
C SER A 503 -31.96 -17.26 -9.57
N GLU A 504 -31.79 -18.42 -10.21
CA GLU A 504 -31.46 -18.52 -11.63
C GLU A 504 -32.56 -17.89 -12.51
N ALA A 505 -33.85 -18.19 -12.22
CA ALA A 505 -34.97 -17.61 -12.94
C ALA A 505 -35.02 -16.08 -12.79
N ALA A 506 -34.83 -15.55 -11.58
CA ALA A 506 -34.78 -14.12 -11.32
C ALA A 506 -33.60 -13.44 -12.03
N ILE A 507 -32.41 -14.05 -12.01
CA ILE A 507 -31.23 -13.56 -12.73
C ILE A 507 -31.47 -13.54 -14.23
N THR A 508 -32.03 -14.61 -14.81
CA THR A 508 -32.35 -14.68 -16.24
C THR A 508 -33.28 -13.55 -16.65
N LYS A 509 -34.37 -13.33 -15.90
CA LYS A 509 -35.29 -12.23 -16.14
C LYS A 509 -34.64 -10.85 -15.99
N ALA A 510 -33.78 -10.66 -15.02
CA ALA A 510 -33.01 -9.42 -14.84
C ALA A 510 -32.08 -9.17 -16.03
N LEU A 511 -31.43 -10.20 -16.55
CA LEU A 511 -30.54 -10.10 -17.72
C LEU A 511 -31.29 -9.81 -19.01
N GLU A 512 -32.47 -10.39 -19.19
CA GLU A 512 -33.38 -10.06 -20.32
C GLU A 512 -33.78 -8.59 -20.28
N ASN A 513 -34.24 -8.09 -19.14
CA ASN A 513 -34.59 -6.69 -18.94
C ASN A 513 -33.39 -5.74 -19.21
N LEU A 514 -32.21 -6.11 -18.74
CA LEU A 514 -31.00 -5.32 -18.92
C LEU A 514 -30.53 -5.33 -20.38
N GLY A 515 -30.67 -6.46 -21.07
CA GLY A 515 -30.18 -6.68 -22.43
C GLY A 515 -31.02 -6.03 -23.51
N ALA A 516 -32.28 -5.65 -23.26
CA ALA A 516 -33.30 -5.31 -24.28
C ALA A 516 -32.85 -4.27 -25.35
N ASN A 517 -31.93 -3.36 -25.04
CA ASN A 517 -31.42 -2.33 -25.96
C ASN A 517 -29.88 -2.26 -25.97
N ARG A 518 -29.20 -3.34 -25.65
CA ARG A 518 -27.73 -3.38 -25.54
C ARG A 518 -27.14 -4.55 -26.30
N THR A 519 -25.90 -4.42 -26.70
CA THR A 519 -25.15 -5.57 -27.23
C THR A 519 -24.69 -6.44 -26.06
N VAL A 520 -25.01 -7.73 -26.07
CA VAL A 520 -24.74 -8.65 -24.96
C VAL A 520 -23.83 -9.78 -25.42
N VAL A 521 -22.78 -10.02 -24.63
CA VAL A 521 -21.86 -11.17 -24.79
C VAL A 521 -21.94 -12.02 -23.52
N THR A 522 -22.50 -13.22 -23.63
CA THR A 522 -22.71 -14.12 -22.51
C THR A 522 -21.80 -15.35 -22.61
N ILE A 523 -20.95 -15.59 -21.61
CA ILE A 523 -20.30 -16.89 -21.41
C ILE A 523 -21.19 -17.72 -20.49
N SER A 524 -21.59 -18.89 -20.95
CA SER A 524 -22.34 -19.83 -20.12
C SER A 524 -22.10 -21.27 -20.56
N HIS A 525 -22.19 -22.17 -19.60
CA HIS A 525 -22.27 -23.62 -19.81
C HIS A 525 -23.72 -24.12 -19.69
N ARG A 526 -24.66 -23.28 -19.27
CA ARG A 526 -26.07 -23.62 -19.06
C ARG A 526 -26.89 -23.28 -20.31
N PRO A 527 -27.66 -24.23 -20.87
CA PRO A 527 -28.49 -23.98 -22.04
C PRO A 527 -29.50 -22.84 -21.83
N ALA A 528 -30.08 -22.75 -20.62
CA ALA A 528 -31.07 -21.73 -20.28
C ALA A 528 -30.54 -20.29 -20.49
N ALA A 529 -29.30 -20.02 -20.16
CA ALA A 529 -28.68 -18.70 -20.34
C ALA A 529 -28.36 -18.36 -21.80
N LEU A 530 -28.47 -19.33 -22.71
CA LEU A 530 -28.19 -19.17 -24.15
C LEU A 530 -29.44 -19.17 -25.02
N ILE A 531 -30.63 -19.37 -24.45
CA ILE A 531 -31.90 -19.45 -25.22
C ILE A 531 -32.18 -18.13 -25.98
N HIS A 532 -31.83 -17.01 -25.37
CA HIS A 532 -32.10 -15.67 -25.92
C HIS A 532 -30.93 -15.08 -26.73
N THR A 533 -29.92 -15.93 -27.07
CA THR A 533 -28.80 -15.47 -27.91
C THR A 533 -29.13 -15.62 -29.40
N ASP A 534 -28.77 -14.59 -30.20
CA ASP A 534 -28.95 -14.62 -31.65
C ASP A 534 -27.95 -15.57 -32.34
N ARG A 535 -26.72 -15.68 -31.76
CA ARG A 535 -25.62 -16.53 -32.27
C ARG A 535 -24.84 -17.12 -31.14
N ILE A 536 -24.30 -18.32 -31.38
CA ILE A 536 -23.46 -19.02 -30.40
C ILE A 536 -22.08 -19.31 -31.03
N PHE A 537 -21.04 -18.97 -30.26
CA PHE A 537 -19.65 -19.21 -30.65
C PHE A 537 -18.99 -20.21 -29.68
N LYS A 538 -18.16 -21.09 -30.22
CA LYS A 538 -17.37 -22.04 -29.44
C LYS A 538 -15.90 -21.64 -29.45
N VAL A 539 -15.32 -21.48 -28.25
CA VAL A 539 -13.87 -21.33 -28.08
C VAL A 539 -13.26 -22.71 -27.93
N SER A 540 -12.36 -23.07 -28.84
CA SER A 540 -11.64 -24.36 -28.85
C SER A 540 -10.22 -24.18 -29.36
N LYS A 541 -9.24 -24.69 -28.59
CA LYS A 541 -7.80 -24.63 -28.94
C LYS A 541 -7.32 -23.20 -29.31
N GLY A 542 -7.83 -22.20 -28.59
CA GLY A 542 -7.47 -20.80 -28.82
C GLY A 542 -8.10 -20.13 -30.05
N LYS A 543 -9.03 -20.78 -30.71
CA LYS A 543 -9.78 -20.25 -31.86
C LYS A 543 -11.27 -20.10 -31.55
N LEU A 544 -11.94 -19.18 -32.23
CA LEU A 544 -13.38 -18.95 -32.12
C LEU A 544 -14.08 -19.51 -33.37
N HIS A 545 -15.11 -20.33 -33.16
CA HIS A 545 -15.89 -20.95 -34.20
C HIS A 545 -17.37 -20.66 -33.97
N GLU A 546 -18.08 -20.20 -34.98
CA GLU A 546 -19.53 -20.02 -34.93
C GLU A 546 -20.23 -21.39 -35.01
N LEU A 547 -21.16 -21.66 -34.09
CA LEU A 547 -21.95 -22.89 -34.05
C LEU A 547 -23.33 -22.74 -34.64
N THR A 548 -23.92 -21.57 -34.51
CA THR A 548 -25.28 -21.29 -34.99
C THR A 548 -25.22 -20.20 -36.08
N PRO A 549 -25.60 -20.50 -37.34
CA PRO A 549 -25.61 -19.51 -38.38
C PRO A 549 -26.62 -18.40 -38.03
N ARG A 550 -26.29 -17.18 -38.42
CA ARG A 550 -27.09 -15.97 -38.20
C ARG A 550 -28.50 -16.18 -38.74
N LYS A 551 -29.54 -16.15 -37.89
CA LYS A 551 -30.92 -16.03 -38.34
C LYS A 551 -31.09 -14.63 -38.94
N PRO A 552 -31.60 -14.47 -40.19
CA PRO A 552 -31.90 -13.15 -40.73
C PRO A 552 -32.90 -12.46 -39.80
N LYS A 553 -32.51 -11.38 -39.16
CA LYS A 553 -33.45 -10.52 -38.41
C LYS A 553 -34.43 -9.96 -39.42
N ALA A 554 -35.73 -10.20 -39.23
CA ALA A 554 -36.78 -9.45 -39.95
C ALA A 554 -36.48 -7.95 -39.79
N LYS A 555 -36.48 -7.19 -40.89
CA LYS A 555 -36.30 -5.74 -40.84
C LYS A 555 -37.26 -5.17 -39.78
N PRO A 556 -36.79 -4.39 -38.82
CA PRO A 556 -37.69 -3.78 -37.83
C PRO A 556 -38.60 -2.81 -38.61
N THR A 557 -39.89 -3.07 -38.57
CA THR A 557 -40.96 -2.13 -38.92
C THR A 557 -41.16 -1.15 -37.76
N GLY A 558 -40.13 -0.37 -37.42
CA GLY A 558 -40.12 0.62 -36.36
C GLY A 558 -39.32 1.86 -36.81
N PRO A 559 -39.40 2.99 -36.09
CA PRO A 559 -38.79 4.24 -36.53
C PRO A 559 -37.31 4.07 -36.82
N ALA A 560 -36.87 4.74 -37.90
CA ALA A 560 -35.54 4.63 -38.50
C ALA A 560 -34.41 4.48 -37.49
N GLN A 561 -33.54 3.49 -37.73
CA GLN A 561 -32.30 3.35 -36.98
C GLN A 561 -31.55 4.69 -36.96
N PRO A 562 -30.99 5.11 -35.82
CA PRO A 562 -30.21 6.33 -35.73
C PRO A 562 -29.09 6.30 -36.78
N THR A 563 -28.95 7.38 -37.54
CA THR A 563 -27.87 7.53 -38.51
C THR A 563 -26.52 7.35 -37.79
N LYS A 564 -25.48 6.95 -38.54
CA LYS A 564 -24.12 6.77 -37.97
C LYS A 564 -23.70 7.94 -37.09
N ALA A 565 -24.00 9.17 -37.51
CA ALA A 565 -23.70 10.37 -36.72
C ALA A 565 -24.46 10.41 -35.38
N GLN A 566 -25.69 9.92 -35.32
CA GLN A 566 -26.51 9.83 -34.11
C GLN A 566 -26.05 8.66 -33.22
N ALA A 567 -25.65 7.53 -33.82
CA ALA A 567 -25.08 6.40 -33.06
C ALA A 567 -23.70 6.77 -32.48
N ASP A 568 -22.84 7.45 -33.22
CA ASP A 568 -21.56 7.95 -32.78
C ASP A 568 -21.71 9.08 -31.74
N GLN A 569 -22.72 9.95 -31.88
CA GLN A 569 -23.05 10.96 -30.86
C GLN A 569 -23.61 10.35 -29.58
N LEU A 570 -24.47 9.33 -29.66
CA LEU A 570 -24.99 8.63 -28.49
C LEU A 570 -23.91 7.84 -27.76
N LEU A 571 -23.01 7.17 -28.49
CA LEU A 571 -21.85 6.50 -27.94
C LEU A 571 -20.82 7.50 -27.38
N ALA A 572 -20.56 8.59 -28.10
CA ALA A 572 -19.66 9.65 -27.64
C ALA A 572 -20.23 10.41 -26.44
N ALA A 573 -21.54 10.69 -26.41
CA ALA A 573 -22.20 11.34 -25.28
C ALA A 573 -22.21 10.45 -24.02
N LYS A 574 -22.49 9.15 -24.16
CA LYS A 574 -22.43 8.18 -23.04
C LYS A 574 -21.02 7.93 -22.54
N VAL A 575 -19.99 8.11 -23.37
CA VAL A 575 -18.58 7.93 -23.01
C VAL A 575 -17.93 9.24 -22.52
N SER A 576 -18.45 10.40 -22.93
CA SER A 576 -17.91 11.73 -22.54
C SER A 576 -18.55 12.32 -21.29
N GLY A 577 -19.67 11.77 -20.82
CA GLY A 577 -20.43 12.32 -19.67
C GLY A 577 -19.79 12.15 -18.30
N ASP A 578 -18.70 11.40 -18.18
CA ASP A 578 -17.99 11.22 -16.93
C ASP A 578 -16.61 11.87 -16.96
N ALA A 579 -16.55 13.18 -16.75
CA ALA A 579 -15.36 13.81 -16.20
C ALA A 579 -15.24 13.35 -14.73
N MET A 580 -14.63 12.17 -14.50
CA MET A 580 -14.30 11.71 -13.17
C MET A 580 -13.25 12.64 -12.53
N THR A 581 -13.71 13.58 -11.72
CA THR A 581 -13.00 13.95 -10.50
C THR A 581 -13.03 12.72 -9.61
N THR A 582 -11.88 12.13 -9.43
CA THR A 582 -11.60 10.85 -8.77
C THR A 582 -12.31 10.72 -7.42
N PRO A 583 -13.24 9.77 -7.21
CA PRO A 583 -13.87 9.54 -5.90
C PRO A 583 -12.87 9.05 -4.83
N LEU A 584 -11.69 8.60 -5.24
CA LEU A 584 -10.62 8.14 -4.34
C LEU A 584 -9.97 9.28 -3.53
N THR A 585 -9.85 10.49 -4.08
CA THR A 585 -9.34 11.64 -3.33
C THR A 585 -10.28 12.06 -2.21
N SER A 586 -11.58 11.92 -2.38
CA SER A 586 -12.57 12.22 -1.33
C SER A 586 -12.63 11.13 -0.25
N ALA A 587 -12.48 9.85 -0.61
CA ALA A 587 -12.45 8.74 0.34
C ALA A 587 -11.13 8.74 1.16
N LEU A 588 -10.01 9.08 0.54
CA LEU A 588 -8.72 9.22 1.23
C LEU A 588 -8.66 10.52 2.06
N ALA A 589 -9.30 11.59 1.62
CA ALA A 589 -9.45 12.80 2.43
C ALA A 589 -10.31 12.57 3.67
N SER A 590 -11.35 11.75 3.60
CA SER A 590 -12.15 11.36 4.77
C SER A 590 -11.38 10.42 5.72
N LEU A 591 -10.55 9.52 5.21
CA LEU A 591 -9.66 8.69 6.03
C LEU A 591 -8.56 9.53 6.71
N ALA A 592 -8.01 10.52 6.03
CA ALA A 592 -7.04 11.46 6.62
C ALA A 592 -7.68 12.40 7.66
N GLN A 593 -8.96 12.74 7.52
CA GLN A 593 -9.70 13.52 8.52
C GLN A 593 -10.06 12.69 9.76
N MET A 594 -10.25 11.38 9.65
CA MET A 594 -10.48 10.50 10.80
C MET A 594 -9.25 10.29 11.68
N GLN A 595 -8.05 10.58 11.19
CA GLN A 595 -6.80 10.48 11.97
C GLN A 595 -6.36 11.79 12.64
N LYS A 596 -7.08 12.89 12.49
CA LYS A 596 -6.80 14.10 13.29
C LYS A 596 -7.29 13.88 14.72
N PRO A 597 -6.42 14.00 15.74
CA PRO A 597 -6.85 13.87 17.12
C PRO A 597 -7.87 14.97 17.42
N THR A 598 -9.04 14.58 17.83
CA THR A 598 -10.10 15.45 18.35
C THR A 598 -9.51 16.26 19.49
N LYS A 599 -9.36 17.57 19.32
CA LYS A 599 -9.07 18.50 20.40
C LYS A 599 -10.24 18.41 21.38
N THR A 600 -10.04 17.70 22.47
CA THR A 600 -10.95 17.70 23.63
C THR A 600 -11.05 19.13 24.14
N LYS A 601 -12.20 19.73 23.97
CA LYS A 601 -12.60 20.95 24.68
C LYS A 601 -12.52 20.67 26.18
N LYS A 602 -11.65 21.37 26.88
CA LYS A 602 -11.67 21.49 28.33
C LYS A 602 -13.02 22.12 28.73
N ASN A 603 -13.93 21.28 29.18
CA ASN A 603 -15.05 21.72 29.98
C ASN A 603 -14.62 21.76 31.44
N SER A 604 -14.65 22.92 31.98
CA SER A 604 -14.52 23.21 33.41
C SER A 604 -15.58 22.42 34.20
N ALA A 605 -15.15 21.41 34.93
CA ALA A 605 -16.01 20.71 35.88
C ALA A 605 -15.69 21.19 37.28
N LYS A 606 -16.73 21.69 37.93
CA LYS A 606 -16.89 22.01 39.35
C LYS A 606 -16.39 20.85 40.22
N LYS A 607 -15.68 21.23 41.29
CA LYS A 607 -15.39 20.40 42.47
C LYS A 607 -16.69 19.80 43.02
N PRO A 608 -16.66 18.55 43.47
CA PRO A 608 -17.49 18.10 44.57
C PRO A 608 -16.65 17.87 45.84
N THR A 609 -17.27 18.31 46.90
CA THR A 609 -16.92 18.22 48.31
C THR A 609 -16.85 16.79 48.81
N ALA A 610 -15.95 16.57 49.76
CA ALA A 610 -15.80 15.35 50.53
C ALA A 610 -17.03 15.02 51.37
N MET A 611 -17.35 13.72 51.50
CA MET A 611 -17.88 13.16 52.74
C MET A 611 -17.81 11.63 52.75
N ASP A 612 -17.10 11.13 53.76
CA ASP A 612 -17.29 9.95 54.62
C ASP A 612 -17.51 8.54 54.00
N ALA A 613 -16.53 7.67 54.20
CA ALA A 613 -16.29 6.74 55.34
C ALA A 613 -17.25 5.54 55.42
N ASN A 614 -16.63 4.40 55.38
CA ASN A 614 -16.77 3.26 56.28
C ASN A 614 -17.39 1.94 55.79
N SER A 615 -16.70 0.91 56.23
CA SER A 615 -17.10 -0.53 56.46
C SER A 615 -17.06 -1.46 55.23
N ALA A 616 -16.09 -2.37 55.21
CA ALA A 616 -15.83 -3.55 56.04
C ALA A 616 -16.43 -4.85 55.46
N HIS A 617 -15.54 -5.84 55.51
CA HIS A 617 -15.75 -7.31 55.51
C HIS A 617 -15.73 -8.05 54.17
N SER A 618 -14.65 -8.78 53.90
CA SER A 618 -14.30 -10.17 54.35
C SER A 618 -15.04 -11.26 53.60
N SER A 619 -14.29 -12.11 52.98
CA SER A 619 -14.16 -13.58 53.07
C SER A 619 -13.97 -14.18 51.67
N SER A 620 -12.80 -14.78 51.37
CA SER A 620 -12.46 -16.20 51.56
C SER A 620 -13.19 -17.20 50.69
N GLY A 621 -12.40 -18.05 50.03
CA GLY A 621 -12.72 -19.35 49.46
C GLY A 621 -12.25 -19.46 48.04
N GLU A 622 -11.12 -20.03 47.73
CA GLU A 622 -10.70 -21.44 47.64
C GLU A 622 -11.53 -22.26 46.65
N ASP A 623 -10.71 -22.90 45.78
CA ASP A 623 -10.90 -24.18 45.09
C ASP A 623 -11.70 -24.21 43.77
N ASP A 624 -11.10 -24.52 42.68
CA ASP A 624 -10.55 -25.68 41.95
C ASP A 624 -9.90 -25.28 40.62
#